data_92c660d836389597cea35e1ea695897f
#
_entry.id   92c660d836389597cea35e1ea695897f
#
_cell.length_a   1.000
_cell.length_b   1.000
_cell.length_c   1.000
_cell.angle_alpha   90.00
_cell.angle_beta   90.00
_cell.angle_gamma   90.00
#
_symmetry.space_group_name_H-M   'P 1'
#
loop_
_entity.id
_entity.type
_entity.pdbx_description
1 polymer ?
#
loop_
_entity_poly.entity_id
_entity_poly.type
_entity_poly.pdbx_seq_one_letter_code
_entity_poly.pdbx_strand_id
1 'polypeptide(L)'
;MKKLLFISMFLLNILSFSAMKNGIYSVEKKYDSNWTSFVKLTIKGEKIIGAQYDRKNQKGELFSMSQSSFRDISLEISRSLISSQNVNSVTGKDAKALSEFKELSNFLINKANNGEVGEFKM
;
A
#
# COMPACT_ATOMS: atom_id res chain seq x y z
N MET A 1 -19.31 34.00 11.57
CA MET A 1 -17.90 33.71 11.78
C MET A 1 -17.63 32.26 12.14
N LYS A 2 -18.33 31.68 13.09
CA LYS A 2 -18.15 30.26 13.44
C LYS A 2 -18.42 29.32 12.29
N LYS A 3 -19.39 29.62 11.42
CA LYS A 3 -19.70 28.81 10.23
C LYS A 3 -18.58 28.84 9.20
N LEU A 4 -17.92 29.96 9.03
CA LEU A 4 -16.79 30.12 8.10
C LEU A 4 -15.57 29.30 8.55
N LEU A 5 -15.27 29.33 9.85
CA LEU A 5 -14.20 28.51 10.42
C LEU A 5 -14.46 27.02 10.26
N PHE A 6 -15.72 26.61 10.44
CA PHE A 6 -16.12 25.21 10.29
C PHE A 6 -15.95 24.71 8.86
N ILE A 7 -16.35 25.52 7.89
CA ILE A 7 -16.19 25.21 6.46
C ILE A 7 -14.72 25.15 6.08
N SER A 8 -13.91 26.05 6.61
CA SER A 8 -12.47 26.07 6.37
C SER A 8 -11.78 24.79 6.87
N MET A 9 -12.13 24.33 8.07
CA MET A 9 -11.60 23.07 8.62
C MET A 9 -12.01 21.86 7.77
N PHE A 10 -13.23 21.85 7.28
CA PHE A 10 -13.73 20.79 6.41
C PHE A 10 -12.96 20.74 5.08
N LEU A 11 -12.70 21.90 4.48
CA LEU A 11 -11.91 21.99 3.25
C LEU A 11 -10.46 21.52 3.46
N LEU A 12 -9.86 21.83 4.60
CA LEU A 12 -8.52 21.37 4.94
C LEU A 12 -8.46 19.84 5.04
N ASN A 13 -9.48 19.21 5.61
CA ASN A 13 -9.55 17.76 5.69
C ASN A 13 -9.64 17.11 4.29
N ILE A 14 -10.43 17.71 3.39
CA ILE A 14 -10.55 17.23 2.01
C ILE A 14 -9.21 17.38 1.29
N LEU A 15 -8.54 18.50 1.43
CA LEU A 15 -7.25 18.76 0.80
C LEU A 15 -6.17 17.79 1.30
N SER A 16 -6.13 17.48 2.61
CA SER A 16 -5.17 16.53 3.16
C SER A 16 -5.42 15.11 2.66
N PHE A 17 -6.67 14.78 2.27
CA PHE A 17 -7.04 13.47 1.75
C PHE A 17 -6.52 13.22 0.34
N SER A 18 -6.35 14.27 -0.47
CA SER A 18 -5.95 14.17 -1.88
C SER A 18 -4.48 14.45 -2.13
N ALA A 19 -3.69 14.71 -1.09
CA ALA A 19 -2.33 15.23 -1.25
C ALA A 19 -1.26 14.16 -0.99
N MET A 20 -1.30 13.06 -1.74
CA MET A 20 -0.22 12.07 -1.68
C MET A 20 1.04 12.63 -2.34
N LYS A 21 2.14 12.61 -1.60
CA LYS A 21 3.43 13.08 -2.11
C LYS A 21 4.03 12.05 -3.07
N ASN A 22 4.58 12.53 -4.18
CA ASN A 22 5.30 11.67 -5.13
C ASN A 22 6.48 10.99 -4.44
N GLY A 23 6.69 9.72 -4.76
CA GLY A 23 7.81 8.98 -4.23
C GLY A 23 7.61 7.49 -4.28
N ILE A 24 8.62 6.77 -3.78
CA ILE A 24 8.58 5.33 -3.63
C ILE A 24 8.47 5.03 -2.14
N TYR A 25 7.47 4.23 -1.78
CA TYR A 25 7.13 3.89 -0.41
C TYR A 25 7.21 2.38 -0.25
N SER A 26 7.84 1.89 0.79
CA SER A 26 7.84 0.47 1.09
C SER A 26 7.66 0.21 2.58
N VAL A 27 7.02 -0.89 2.89
CA VAL A 27 6.83 -1.34 4.27
C VAL A 27 6.93 -2.85 4.32
N GLU A 28 7.52 -3.35 5.40
CA GLU A 28 7.59 -4.78 5.65
C GLU A 28 7.05 -5.11 7.03
N LYS A 29 6.47 -6.29 7.14
CA LYS A 29 5.98 -6.84 8.41
C LYS A 29 6.15 -8.35 8.42
N LYS A 30 6.63 -8.87 9.52
CA LYS A 30 6.80 -10.30 9.71
C LYS A 30 5.50 -10.90 10.23
N TYR A 31 4.80 -11.64 9.36
CA TYR A 31 3.55 -12.29 9.72
C TYR A 31 3.75 -13.71 10.25
N ASP A 32 4.86 -14.34 9.89
CA ASP A 32 5.23 -15.65 10.43
C ASP A 32 6.74 -15.74 10.66
N SER A 33 7.20 -16.86 11.22
CA SER A 33 8.61 -17.02 11.60
C SER A 33 9.57 -17.11 10.41
N ASN A 34 9.08 -17.48 9.23
CA ASN A 34 9.93 -17.78 8.07
C ASN A 34 9.90 -16.67 7.01
N TRP A 35 8.80 -15.92 6.94
CA TRP A 35 8.55 -14.97 5.84
C TRP A 35 8.16 -13.59 6.35
N THR A 36 8.78 -12.59 5.75
CA THR A 36 8.41 -11.20 5.95
C THR A 36 7.69 -10.71 4.70
N SER A 37 6.44 -10.30 4.85
CA SER A 37 5.67 -9.71 3.76
C SER A 37 6.05 -8.25 3.56
N PHE A 38 6.06 -7.80 2.31
CA PHE A 38 6.33 -6.39 2.02
C PHE A 38 5.47 -5.90 0.87
N VAL A 39 5.22 -4.61 0.88
CA VAL A 39 4.56 -3.89 -0.21
C VAL A 39 5.41 -2.68 -0.56
N LYS A 40 5.54 -2.44 -1.86
CA LYS A 40 6.22 -1.26 -2.40
C LYS A 40 5.27 -0.55 -3.34
N LEU A 41 5.01 0.72 -3.08
CA LEU A 41 4.14 1.54 -3.91
C LEU A 41 4.95 2.68 -4.53
N THR A 42 4.69 2.96 -5.80
CA THR A 42 5.21 4.13 -6.48
C THR A 42 4.05 5.09 -6.72
N ILE A 43 4.19 6.31 -6.24
CA ILE A 43 3.15 7.34 -6.33
C ILE A 43 3.67 8.51 -7.14
N LYS A 44 2.89 8.92 -8.15
CA LYS A 44 3.19 10.06 -9.00
C LYS A 44 1.91 10.73 -9.44
N GLY A 45 1.85 12.07 -9.33
CA GLY A 45 0.68 12.84 -9.69
C GLY A 45 -0.55 12.43 -8.90
N GLU A 46 -0.38 12.15 -7.61
CA GLU A 46 -1.45 11.71 -6.70
C GLU A 46 -2.09 10.38 -7.10
N LYS A 47 -1.37 9.58 -7.89
CA LYS A 47 -1.84 8.25 -8.32
C LYS A 47 -0.82 7.19 -7.98
N ILE A 48 -1.31 6.01 -7.66
CA ILE A 48 -0.48 4.82 -7.50
C ILE A 48 -0.20 4.28 -8.90
N ILE A 49 1.04 4.41 -9.36
CA ILE A 49 1.45 3.98 -10.70
C ILE A 49 2.19 2.65 -10.68
N GLY A 50 2.64 2.21 -9.52
CA GLY A 50 3.30 0.92 -9.35
C GLY A 50 2.95 0.31 -8.01
N ALA A 51 2.82 -1.01 -7.98
CA ALA A 51 2.55 -1.76 -6.76
C ALA A 51 3.24 -3.12 -6.86
N GLN A 52 3.97 -3.48 -5.81
CA GLN A 52 4.60 -4.78 -5.68
C GLN A 52 4.27 -5.34 -4.30
N TYR A 53 3.86 -6.61 -4.26
CA TYR A 53 3.62 -7.35 -3.04
C TYR A 53 4.33 -8.69 -3.13
N ASP A 54 5.09 -9.05 -2.12
CA ASP A 54 5.77 -10.33 -2.06
C ASP A 54 6.10 -10.67 -0.61
N ARG A 55 6.74 -11.80 -0.43
CA ARG A 55 7.30 -12.26 0.84
C ARG A 55 8.77 -12.61 0.62
N LYS A 56 9.59 -12.31 1.60
CA LYS A 56 11.02 -12.66 1.56
C LYS A 56 11.41 -13.45 2.81
N ASN A 57 12.36 -14.37 2.66
CA ASN A 57 12.93 -15.10 3.78
C ASN A 57 14.15 -14.35 4.35
N GLN A 58 14.83 -14.94 5.32
CA GLN A 58 16.01 -14.34 5.95
C GLN A 58 17.18 -14.11 4.99
N LYS A 59 17.23 -14.89 3.90
CA LYS A 59 18.25 -14.74 2.85
C LYS A 59 17.88 -13.72 1.80
N GLY A 60 16.70 -13.11 1.89
CA GLY A 60 16.21 -12.17 0.90
C GLY A 60 15.60 -12.81 -0.35
N GLU A 61 15.42 -14.10 -0.34
CA GLU A 61 14.79 -14.84 -1.45
C GLU A 61 13.28 -14.57 -1.46
N LEU A 62 12.73 -14.33 -2.65
CA LEU A 62 11.32 -13.99 -2.81
C LEU A 62 10.45 -15.25 -2.90
N PHE A 63 9.32 -15.24 -2.21
CA PHE A 63 8.37 -16.35 -2.21
C PHE A 63 7.80 -16.58 -3.60
N SER A 64 7.53 -15.52 -4.36
CA SER A 64 7.00 -15.60 -5.72
C SER A 64 7.96 -16.30 -6.70
N MET A 65 9.25 -16.29 -6.41
CA MET A 65 10.25 -16.96 -7.26
C MET A 65 10.21 -18.47 -7.12
N SER A 66 9.80 -18.98 -5.95
CA SER A 66 9.70 -20.42 -5.70
C SER A 66 8.27 -20.94 -5.81
N GLN A 67 7.26 -20.07 -5.75
CA GLN A 67 5.84 -20.44 -5.77
C GLN A 67 5.12 -19.64 -6.84
N SER A 68 4.94 -20.24 -8.02
CA SER A 68 4.29 -19.56 -9.15
C SER A 68 2.84 -19.19 -8.87
N SER A 69 2.13 -19.99 -8.10
CA SER A 69 0.75 -19.69 -7.71
C SER A 69 0.66 -18.41 -6.86
N PHE A 70 1.61 -18.21 -5.97
CA PHE A 70 1.68 -16.99 -5.17
C PHE A 70 2.01 -15.77 -6.04
N ARG A 71 2.91 -15.94 -7.00
CA ARG A 71 3.23 -14.87 -7.95
C ARG A 71 1.98 -14.38 -8.67
N ASP A 72 1.13 -15.28 -9.12
CA ASP A 72 -0.11 -14.94 -9.83
C ASP A 72 -1.08 -14.21 -8.89
N ILE A 73 -1.21 -14.67 -7.64
CA ILE A 73 -2.01 -14.02 -6.61
C ILE A 73 -1.52 -12.59 -6.35
N SER A 74 -0.22 -12.44 -6.19
CA SER A 74 0.42 -11.15 -5.93
C SER A 74 0.19 -10.16 -7.07
N LEU A 75 0.33 -10.61 -8.31
CA LEU A 75 0.10 -9.77 -9.49
C LEU A 75 -1.36 -9.36 -9.60
N GLU A 76 -2.30 -10.27 -9.35
CA GLU A 76 -3.73 -9.96 -9.37
C GLU A 76 -4.08 -8.85 -8.37
N ILE A 77 -3.61 -8.99 -7.15
CA ILE A 77 -3.87 -8.02 -6.07
C ILE A 77 -3.25 -6.66 -6.40
N SER A 78 -1.99 -6.65 -6.86
CA SER A 78 -1.28 -5.42 -7.20
C SER A 78 -1.95 -4.67 -8.35
N ARG A 79 -2.36 -5.39 -9.38
CA ARG A 79 -3.08 -4.80 -10.52
C ARG A 79 -4.44 -4.25 -10.10
N SER A 80 -5.12 -4.92 -9.19
CA SER A 80 -6.41 -4.46 -8.66
C SER A 80 -6.27 -3.11 -7.94
N LEU A 81 -5.18 -2.90 -7.20
CA LEU A 81 -4.93 -1.61 -6.56
C LEU A 81 -4.67 -0.50 -7.60
N ILE A 82 -3.83 -0.77 -8.58
CA ILE A 82 -3.53 0.22 -9.63
C ILE A 82 -4.79 0.58 -10.41
N SER A 83 -5.60 -0.41 -10.72
CA SER A 83 -6.84 -0.22 -11.47
C SER A 83 -7.89 0.56 -10.68
N SER A 84 -8.10 0.22 -9.42
CA SER A 84 -9.13 0.86 -8.57
C SER A 84 -8.67 2.16 -7.92
N GLN A 85 -7.38 2.31 -7.67
CA GLN A 85 -6.82 3.44 -6.90
C GLN A 85 -7.39 3.53 -5.48
N ASN A 86 -7.90 2.42 -4.95
CA ASN A 86 -8.55 2.38 -3.64
C ASN A 86 -8.29 1.04 -2.97
N VAL A 87 -7.58 1.07 -1.84
CA VAL A 87 -7.21 -0.15 -1.12
C VAL A 87 -8.45 -0.96 -0.71
N ASN A 88 -9.53 -0.30 -0.33
CA ASN A 88 -10.76 -0.99 0.08
C ASN A 88 -11.45 -1.73 -1.08
N SER A 89 -11.19 -1.32 -2.32
CA SER A 89 -11.76 -1.93 -3.52
C SER A 89 -10.89 -3.04 -4.11
N VAL A 90 -9.72 -3.28 -3.55
CA VAL A 90 -8.81 -4.33 -4.02
C VAL A 90 -9.43 -5.70 -3.79
N THR A 91 -9.36 -6.55 -4.82
CA THR A 91 -9.87 -7.92 -4.79
C THR A 91 -8.76 -8.92 -5.07
N GLY A 92 -8.95 -10.13 -4.59
CA GLY A 92 -8.02 -11.23 -4.80
C GLY A 92 -8.61 -12.53 -4.31
N LYS A 93 -8.11 -13.65 -4.84
CA LYS A 93 -8.64 -14.99 -4.55
C LYS A 93 -8.16 -15.52 -3.20
N ASP A 94 -6.99 -15.08 -2.73
CA ASP A 94 -6.42 -15.55 -1.48
C ASP A 94 -6.72 -14.54 -0.38
N ALA A 95 -7.53 -14.94 0.60
CA ALA A 95 -7.98 -14.06 1.66
C ALA A 95 -6.85 -13.57 2.56
N LYS A 96 -5.88 -14.44 2.86
CA LYS A 96 -4.74 -14.09 3.70
C LYS A 96 -3.83 -13.07 3.01
N ALA A 97 -3.49 -13.34 1.77
CA ALA A 97 -2.66 -12.44 0.96
C ALA A 97 -3.35 -11.09 0.80
N LEU A 98 -4.65 -11.08 0.53
CA LEU A 98 -5.43 -9.86 0.39
C LEU A 98 -5.42 -9.03 1.67
N SER A 99 -5.60 -9.68 2.82
CA SER A 99 -5.58 -9.02 4.13
C SER A 99 -4.22 -8.39 4.43
N GLU A 100 -3.13 -9.12 4.20
CA GLU A 100 -1.77 -8.60 4.37
C GLU A 100 -1.51 -7.40 3.47
N PHE A 101 -1.87 -7.53 2.20
CA PHE A 101 -1.68 -6.46 1.22
C PHE A 101 -2.44 -5.19 1.60
N LYS A 102 -3.68 -5.33 2.03
CA LYS A 102 -4.51 -4.18 2.46
C LYS A 102 -3.92 -3.48 3.68
N GLU A 103 -3.47 -4.24 4.66
CA GLU A 103 -2.86 -3.67 5.85
C GLU A 103 -1.60 -2.87 5.50
N LEU A 104 -0.71 -3.46 4.73
CA LEU A 104 0.55 -2.82 4.34
C LEU A 104 0.32 -1.63 3.42
N SER A 105 -0.59 -1.76 2.47
CA SER A 105 -0.91 -0.67 1.54
C SER A 105 -1.56 0.51 2.24
N ASN A 106 -2.49 0.27 3.17
CA ASN A 106 -3.10 1.33 3.97
C ASN A 106 -2.06 2.09 4.78
N PHE A 107 -1.11 1.38 5.36
CA PHE A 107 0.00 2.02 6.07
C PHE A 107 0.77 2.97 5.16
N LEU A 108 1.10 2.53 3.95
CA LEU A 108 1.84 3.35 2.98
C LEU A 108 1.03 4.53 2.47
N ILE A 109 -0.27 4.36 2.22
CA ILE A 109 -1.13 5.47 1.80
C ILE A 109 -1.18 6.55 2.88
N ASN A 110 -1.25 6.17 4.16
CA ASN A 110 -1.19 7.13 5.25
C ASN A 110 0.15 7.88 5.27
N LYS A 111 1.26 7.18 5.04
CA LYS A 111 2.58 7.82 4.93
C LYS A 111 2.62 8.80 3.76
N ALA A 112 2.07 8.41 2.62
CA ALA A 112 2.02 9.26 1.44
C ALA A 112 1.20 10.53 1.67
N ASN A 113 0.06 10.40 2.35
CA ASN A 113 -0.79 11.53 2.70
C ASN A 113 -0.10 12.49 3.67
N ASN A 114 0.80 11.98 4.50
CA ASN A 114 1.57 12.80 5.43
C ASN A 114 2.89 13.31 4.82
N GLY A 115 3.18 12.97 3.57
CA GLY A 115 4.40 13.37 2.89
C GLY A 115 5.66 12.67 3.37
N GLU A 116 5.53 11.50 4.00
CA GLU A 116 6.63 10.75 4.58
C GLU A 116 7.09 9.64 3.63
N VAL A 117 7.91 10.01 2.65
CA VAL A 117 8.49 9.07 1.68
C VAL A 117 9.57 8.23 2.35
N GLY A 118 9.64 6.93 2.03
CA GLY A 118 10.74 6.09 2.49
C GLY A 118 10.38 4.63 2.71
N GLU A 119 11.24 3.96 3.45
CA GLU A 119 11.12 2.55 3.79
C GLU A 119 10.75 2.41 5.26
N PHE A 120 9.76 1.57 5.55
CA PHE A 120 9.19 1.43 6.89
C PHE A 120 9.13 -0.04 7.30
N LYS A 121 9.06 -0.26 8.61
CA LYS A 121 8.85 -1.58 9.21
C LYS A 121 7.69 -1.49 10.21
N MET A 122 6.84 -2.50 10.18
CA MET A 122 5.75 -2.63 11.15
C MET A 122 6.05 -3.72 12.17
#